data_0610decb42eebc4aac603c749c6f7c15
#
_entry.id   0610decb42eebc4aac603c749c6f7c15
#
_cell.length_a   1.000
_cell.length_b   1.000
_cell.length_c   1.000
_cell.angle_alpha   90.00
_cell.angle_beta   90.00
_cell.angle_gamma   90.00
#
_symmetry.space_group_name_H-M   'P 1'
#
loop_
_entity.id
_entity.type
_entity.pdbx_description
1 polymer ?
#
loop_
_entity_poly.entity_id
_entity_poly.type
_entity_poly.pdbx_seq_one_letter_code
_entity_poly.pdbx_strand_id
1 'polypeptide(L)'
;MTPTCALAILTLSVPLGTVPRGHVPPDSRILVAFHQNITEFVEIHRIAAAGLGDPMLCADPEELSRQSAALAAAIREARPLALEGDIFSAAIASALRVRIAAEFRASRIAPVAPAEDDGRIPEVHAAVHAGLRDYRWAPILRALPDLPPELEYQFIGPHLVLVDVTANLVVDVLRYALPVTRGPRDIGPAEPCDVHPELPACWM
;
A
#
# COMPACT_ATOMS: atom_id res chain seq x y z
N MET A 1 -11.94 84.61 -11.02
CA MET A 1 -12.86 83.64 -10.40
C MET A 1 -12.48 82.27 -10.93
N THR A 2 -11.64 81.52 -10.22
CA THR A 2 -11.18 80.20 -10.58
C THR A 2 -11.77 79.21 -9.59
N PRO A 3 -12.48 78.14 -10.03
CA PRO A 3 -12.95 77.12 -9.08
C PRO A 3 -11.86 76.06 -8.81
N THR A 4 -11.58 75.91 -7.55
CA THR A 4 -10.65 74.89 -7.01
C THR A 4 -11.41 73.57 -6.97
N CYS A 5 -10.93 72.58 -7.76
CA CYS A 5 -11.45 71.23 -7.74
C CYS A 5 -10.76 70.44 -6.56
N ALA A 6 -11.53 70.08 -5.54
CA ALA A 6 -11.06 69.21 -4.44
C ALA A 6 -11.20 67.75 -4.89
N LEU A 7 -10.04 67.05 -4.94
CA LEU A 7 -9.97 65.63 -5.24
C LEU A 7 -10.14 64.85 -3.92
N ALA A 8 -11.27 64.16 -3.74
CA ALA A 8 -11.49 63.29 -2.61
C ALA A 8 -10.88 61.92 -2.91
N ILE A 9 -9.83 61.56 -2.20
CA ILE A 9 -9.19 60.23 -2.23
C ILE A 9 -9.97 59.28 -1.32
N LEU A 10 -10.76 58.40 -1.93
CA LEU A 10 -11.42 57.31 -1.21
C LEU A 10 -10.41 56.20 -0.97
N THR A 11 -9.93 56.02 0.26
CA THR A 11 -9.13 54.88 0.66
C THR A 11 -10.02 53.66 0.91
N LEU A 12 -10.00 52.70 -0.02
CA LEU A 12 -10.66 51.42 0.14
C LEU A 12 -9.80 50.53 1.08
N SER A 13 -10.19 50.41 2.35
CA SER A 13 -9.62 49.44 3.26
C SER A 13 -10.21 48.06 2.94
N VAL A 14 -9.43 47.21 2.28
CA VAL A 14 -9.78 45.80 2.09
C VAL A 14 -9.41 45.06 3.39
N PRO A 15 -10.40 44.46 4.09
CA PRO A 15 -10.07 43.62 5.24
C PRO A 15 -9.29 42.39 4.75
N LEU A 16 -8.07 42.16 5.30
CA LEU A 16 -7.36 40.91 5.14
C LEU A 16 -8.21 39.82 5.82
N GLY A 17 -9.05 39.16 5.01
CA GLY A 17 -9.76 37.97 5.43
C GLY A 17 -8.73 36.89 5.80
N THR A 18 -8.70 36.49 7.06
CA THR A 18 -8.01 35.29 7.51
C THR A 18 -8.59 34.10 6.74
N VAL A 19 -7.83 33.59 5.77
CA VAL A 19 -8.14 32.34 5.08
C VAL A 19 -8.16 31.26 6.17
N PRO A 20 -9.30 30.61 6.44
CA PRO A 20 -9.32 29.51 7.38
C PRO A 20 -8.34 28.46 6.87
N ARG A 21 -7.32 28.11 7.66
CA ARG A 21 -6.48 26.97 7.40
C ARG A 21 -7.40 25.76 7.40
N GLY A 22 -7.79 25.31 6.20
CA GLY A 22 -8.65 24.15 6.02
C GLY A 22 -8.04 22.99 6.80
N HIS A 23 -8.80 22.45 7.75
CA HIS A 23 -8.44 21.22 8.42
C HIS A 23 -8.43 20.10 7.38
N VAL A 24 -7.23 19.74 6.92
CA VAL A 24 -7.07 18.59 6.01
C VAL A 24 -7.39 17.35 6.82
N PRO A 25 -8.40 16.55 6.46
CA PRO A 25 -8.74 15.33 7.17
C PRO A 25 -7.51 14.43 7.29
N PRO A 26 -7.32 13.71 8.43
CA PRO A 26 -6.15 12.86 8.64
C PRO A 26 -5.96 11.83 7.51
N ASP A 27 -7.05 11.30 6.94
CA ASP A 27 -7.00 10.36 5.81
C ASP A 27 -6.38 10.99 4.55
N SER A 28 -6.64 12.27 4.29
CA SER A 28 -6.05 12.97 3.14
C SER A 28 -4.54 13.14 3.26
N ARG A 29 -4.02 13.34 4.47
CA ARG A 29 -2.56 13.44 4.71
C ARG A 29 -1.87 12.11 4.52
N ILE A 30 -2.50 11.03 4.98
CA ILE A 30 -1.99 9.67 4.81
C ILE A 30 -1.94 9.30 3.33
N LEU A 31 -2.99 9.63 2.57
CA LEU A 31 -3.02 9.40 1.12
C LEU A 31 -1.95 10.22 0.38
N VAL A 32 -1.73 11.47 0.77
CA VAL A 32 -0.65 12.29 0.19
C VAL A 32 0.72 11.67 0.47
N ALA A 33 0.98 11.24 1.70
CA ALA A 33 2.23 10.57 2.04
C ALA A 33 2.40 9.25 1.26
N PHE A 34 1.33 8.48 1.12
CA PHE A 34 1.35 7.26 0.31
C PHE A 34 1.73 7.56 -1.15
N HIS A 35 1.07 8.54 -1.80
CA HIS A 35 1.39 8.91 -3.18
C HIS A 35 2.81 9.47 -3.34
N GLN A 36 3.35 10.15 -2.32
CA GLN A 36 4.75 10.59 -2.32
C GLN A 36 5.70 9.39 -2.35
N ASN A 37 5.51 8.41 -1.45
CA ASN A 37 6.34 7.19 -1.42
C ASN A 37 6.25 6.40 -2.74
N ILE A 38 5.05 6.32 -3.33
CA ILE A 38 4.83 5.69 -4.65
C ILE A 38 5.59 6.47 -5.73
N THR A 39 5.51 7.80 -5.74
CA THR A 39 6.18 8.65 -6.74
C THR A 39 7.70 8.48 -6.66
N GLU A 40 8.26 8.45 -5.45
CA GLU A 40 9.69 8.23 -5.23
C GLU A 40 10.14 6.86 -5.77
N PHE A 41 9.36 5.81 -5.52
CA PHE A 41 9.65 4.49 -6.08
C PHE A 41 9.58 4.47 -7.61
N VAL A 42 8.54 5.06 -8.20
CA VAL A 42 8.37 5.10 -9.67
C VAL A 42 9.53 5.85 -10.34
N GLU A 43 10.07 6.88 -9.70
CA GLU A 43 11.25 7.57 -10.22
C GLU A 43 12.48 6.65 -10.23
N ILE A 44 12.68 5.87 -9.17
CA ILE A 44 13.74 4.84 -9.11
C ILE A 44 13.55 3.81 -10.23
N HIS A 45 12.31 3.31 -10.40
CA HIS A 45 11.96 2.39 -11.48
C HIS A 45 12.34 2.97 -12.86
N ARG A 46 11.95 4.22 -13.15
CA ARG A 46 12.22 4.88 -14.43
C ARG A 46 13.72 5.05 -14.69
N ILE A 47 14.47 5.46 -13.67
CA ILE A 47 15.92 5.57 -13.77
C ILE A 47 16.55 4.21 -14.05
N ALA A 48 16.12 3.16 -13.34
CA ALA A 48 16.60 1.80 -13.53
C ALA A 48 16.25 1.25 -14.93
N ALA A 49 15.05 1.56 -15.42
CA ALA A 49 14.59 1.12 -16.74
C ALA A 49 15.23 1.89 -17.90
N ALA A 50 15.71 3.12 -17.71
CA ALA A 50 16.22 3.98 -18.77
C ALA A 50 17.42 3.37 -19.54
N GLY A 51 18.19 2.47 -18.91
CA GLY A 51 19.32 1.75 -19.52
C GLY A 51 18.93 0.42 -20.18
N LEU A 52 17.67 0.00 -20.04
CA LEU A 52 17.16 -1.26 -20.56
C LEU A 52 16.26 -0.98 -21.76
N GLY A 53 16.32 -1.82 -22.79
CA GLY A 53 15.46 -1.68 -23.97
C GLY A 53 13.98 -1.66 -23.62
N ASP A 54 13.14 -1.16 -24.55
CA ASP A 54 11.70 -1.13 -24.37
C ASP A 54 11.14 -2.57 -24.36
N PRO A 55 10.56 -3.06 -23.24
CA PRO A 55 10.00 -4.40 -23.15
C PRO A 55 8.83 -4.63 -24.12
N MET A 56 8.13 -3.59 -24.55
CA MET A 56 7.04 -3.67 -25.53
C MET A 56 7.52 -4.06 -26.92
N LEU A 57 8.83 -3.94 -27.22
CA LEU A 57 9.42 -4.32 -28.51
C LEU A 57 9.92 -5.78 -28.51
N CYS A 58 9.91 -6.45 -27.37
CA CYS A 58 10.41 -7.82 -27.25
C CYS A 58 9.26 -8.82 -27.50
N ALA A 59 9.36 -9.57 -28.58
CA ALA A 59 8.42 -10.67 -28.87
C ALA A 59 8.85 -12.03 -28.25
N ASP A 60 10.12 -12.11 -27.78
CA ASP A 60 10.68 -13.32 -27.21
C ASP A 60 10.47 -13.38 -25.68
N PRO A 61 9.81 -14.41 -25.15
CA PRO A 61 9.60 -14.60 -23.71
C PRO A 61 10.89 -14.69 -22.89
N GLU A 62 11.96 -15.25 -23.46
CA GLU A 62 13.27 -15.33 -22.78
C GLU A 62 13.91 -13.96 -22.66
N GLU A 63 13.77 -13.11 -23.68
CA GLU A 63 14.25 -11.73 -23.65
C GLU A 63 13.48 -10.91 -22.62
N LEU A 64 12.13 -11.03 -22.59
CA LEU A 64 11.31 -10.38 -21.57
C LEU A 64 11.72 -10.79 -20.15
N SER A 65 11.99 -12.08 -19.93
CA SER A 65 12.45 -12.60 -18.64
C SER A 65 13.81 -12.03 -18.26
N ARG A 66 14.75 -11.91 -19.21
CA ARG A 66 16.08 -11.31 -18.99
C ARG A 66 15.98 -9.83 -18.64
N GLN A 67 15.14 -9.07 -19.36
CA GLN A 67 14.93 -7.65 -19.10
C GLN A 67 14.27 -7.42 -17.73
N SER A 68 13.25 -8.21 -17.38
CA SER A 68 12.63 -8.18 -16.06
C SER A 68 13.63 -8.44 -14.94
N ALA A 69 14.50 -9.45 -15.10
CA ALA A 69 15.55 -9.76 -14.14
C ALA A 69 16.61 -8.65 -14.04
N ALA A 70 16.98 -8.03 -15.17
CA ALA A 70 17.91 -6.91 -15.20
C ALA A 70 17.34 -5.67 -14.50
N LEU A 71 16.07 -5.36 -14.75
CA LEU A 71 15.36 -4.26 -14.06
C LEU A 71 15.27 -4.53 -12.55
N ALA A 72 14.90 -5.75 -12.15
CA ALA A 72 14.87 -6.13 -10.76
C ALA A 72 16.23 -5.98 -10.07
N ALA A 73 17.31 -6.32 -10.76
CA ALA A 73 18.69 -6.14 -10.26
C ALA A 73 19.02 -4.65 -10.07
N ALA A 74 18.71 -3.81 -11.07
CA ALA A 74 18.96 -2.38 -11.02
C ALA A 74 18.14 -1.67 -9.91
N ILE A 75 16.88 -2.09 -9.69
CA ILE A 75 16.05 -1.58 -8.58
C ILE A 75 16.65 -1.98 -7.23
N ARG A 76 17.11 -3.24 -7.06
CA ARG A 76 17.78 -3.67 -5.83
C ARG A 76 19.06 -2.88 -5.55
N GLU A 77 19.83 -2.59 -6.59
CA GLU A 77 21.05 -1.78 -6.48
C GLU A 77 20.73 -0.34 -6.08
N ALA A 78 19.68 0.26 -6.64
CA ALA A 78 19.23 1.60 -6.29
C ALA A 78 18.60 1.70 -4.89
N ARG A 79 18.10 0.58 -4.34
CA ARG A 79 17.46 0.51 -3.00
C ARG A 79 18.07 -0.59 -2.12
N PRO A 80 19.39 -0.55 -1.85
CA PRO A 80 20.07 -1.66 -1.15
C PRO A 80 19.61 -1.85 0.30
N LEU A 81 18.99 -0.83 0.89
CA LEU A 81 18.48 -0.82 2.28
C LEU A 81 16.95 -0.84 2.32
N ALA A 82 16.28 -1.25 1.25
CA ALA A 82 14.82 -1.31 1.23
C ALA A 82 14.30 -2.28 2.29
N LEU A 83 13.34 -1.81 3.08
CA LEU A 83 12.73 -2.55 4.17
C LEU A 83 11.21 -2.58 4.02
N GLU A 84 10.59 -3.56 4.67
CA GLU A 84 9.14 -3.59 4.85
C GLU A 84 8.67 -2.34 5.60
N GLY A 85 7.65 -1.68 5.04
CA GLY A 85 7.08 -0.45 5.59
C GLY A 85 7.68 0.84 5.05
N ASP A 86 8.61 0.78 4.10
CA ASP A 86 9.15 1.97 3.42
C ASP A 86 8.05 2.72 2.66
N ILE A 87 7.16 1.97 1.99
CA ILE A 87 6.00 2.53 1.30
C ILE A 87 4.75 2.43 2.18
N PHE A 88 4.50 1.27 2.77
CA PHE A 88 3.41 1.02 3.70
C PHE A 88 3.79 1.43 5.14
N SER A 89 4.24 2.68 5.35
CA SER A 89 4.57 3.17 6.69
C SER A 89 3.46 2.84 7.70
N ALA A 90 3.75 2.83 9.00
CA ALA A 90 2.79 2.42 10.03
C ALA A 90 1.44 3.13 9.93
N ALA A 91 1.42 4.42 9.57
CA ALA A 91 0.18 5.19 9.40
C ALA A 91 -0.58 4.74 8.15
N ILE A 92 0.12 4.54 7.02
CA ILE A 92 -0.45 4.06 5.76
C ILE A 92 -0.98 2.63 5.95
N ALA A 93 -0.18 1.76 6.55
CA ALA A 93 -0.56 0.38 6.87
C ALA A 93 -1.84 0.30 7.71
N SER A 94 -1.97 1.15 8.72
CA SER A 94 -3.18 1.25 9.54
C SER A 94 -4.40 1.67 8.72
N ALA A 95 -4.27 2.69 7.88
CA ALA A 95 -5.36 3.17 7.03
C ALA A 95 -5.79 2.12 5.99
N LEU A 96 -4.83 1.42 5.36
CA LEU A 96 -5.12 0.35 4.42
C LEU A 96 -5.83 -0.82 5.09
N ARG A 97 -5.40 -1.25 6.30
CA ARG A 97 -6.09 -2.31 7.06
C ARG A 97 -7.54 -1.95 7.38
N VAL A 98 -7.82 -0.69 7.73
CA VAL A 98 -9.19 -0.23 7.99
C VAL A 98 -10.05 -0.35 6.73
N ARG A 99 -9.53 0.07 5.56
CA ARG A 99 -10.23 -0.05 4.26
C ARG A 99 -10.44 -1.50 3.88
N ILE A 100 -9.40 -2.32 3.95
CA ILE A 100 -9.46 -3.76 3.67
C ILE A 100 -10.51 -4.43 4.55
N ALA A 101 -10.49 -4.17 5.86
CA ALA A 101 -11.45 -4.75 6.80
C ALA A 101 -12.89 -4.31 6.54
N ALA A 102 -13.10 -3.06 6.10
CA ALA A 102 -14.42 -2.55 5.75
C ALA A 102 -14.95 -3.26 4.49
N GLU A 103 -14.16 -3.32 3.44
CA GLU A 103 -14.54 -3.96 2.18
C GLU A 103 -14.68 -5.47 2.32
N PHE A 104 -13.82 -6.11 3.09
CA PHE A 104 -13.90 -7.53 3.40
C PHE A 104 -15.26 -7.88 4.03
N ARG A 105 -15.73 -7.09 4.99
CA ARG A 105 -17.04 -7.27 5.61
C ARG A 105 -18.20 -7.02 4.64
N ALA A 106 -18.07 -5.99 3.81
CA ALA A 106 -19.09 -5.64 2.82
C ALA A 106 -19.25 -6.72 1.74
N SER A 107 -18.12 -7.24 1.26
CA SER A 107 -18.08 -8.24 0.17
C SER A 107 -18.44 -9.66 0.59
N ARG A 108 -18.57 -9.92 1.89
CA ARG A 108 -18.89 -11.27 2.45
C ARG A 108 -17.92 -12.37 1.96
N ILE A 109 -16.69 -12.01 1.70
CA ILE A 109 -15.65 -12.96 1.27
C ILE A 109 -15.26 -13.83 2.47
N ALA A 110 -15.01 -15.12 2.22
CA ALA A 110 -14.52 -16.02 3.27
C ALA A 110 -13.08 -15.63 3.68
N PRO A 111 -12.73 -15.74 4.98
CA PRO A 111 -11.35 -15.56 5.44
C PRO A 111 -10.38 -16.50 4.74
N VAL A 112 -9.10 -16.14 4.72
CA VAL A 112 -8.04 -17.01 4.21
C VAL A 112 -8.01 -18.28 5.05
N ALA A 113 -8.11 -19.44 4.38
CA ALA A 113 -8.05 -20.72 5.06
C ALA A 113 -6.59 -21.02 5.51
N PRO A 114 -6.38 -21.73 6.62
CA PRO A 114 -5.04 -22.09 7.07
C PRO A 114 -4.24 -22.91 6.03
N ALA A 115 -4.92 -23.63 5.17
CA ALA A 115 -4.30 -24.39 4.08
C ALA A 115 -3.82 -23.48 2.92
N GLU A 116 -4.33 -22.25 2.84
CA GLU A 116 -3.94 -21.23 1.85
C GLU A 116 -2.79 -20.36 2.35
N ASP A 117 -2.57 -20.36 3.65
CA ASP A 117 -1.42 -19.69 4.30
C ASP A 117 -0.32 -20.74 4.50
N ASP A 118 0.64 -20.77 3.58
CA ASP A 118 1.81 -21.66 3.67
C ASP A 118 2.84 -21.19 4.70
N GLY A 119 2.53 -20.14 5.45
CA GLY A 119 3.38 -19.51 6.46
C GLY A 119 4.55 -18.74 5.89
N ARG A 120 4.64 -18.61 4.55
CA ARG A 120 5.65 -17.79 3.91
C ARG A 120 5.24 -16.34 3.91
N ILE A 121 6.10 -15.51 4.48
CA ILE A 121 5.96 -14.07 4.42
C ILE A 121 6.77 -13.60 3.21
N PRO A 122 6.14 -12.96 2.21
CA PRO A 122 6.88 -12.36 1.12
C PRO A 122 7.91 -11.35 1.65
N GLU A 123 9.08 -11.35 1.08
CA GLU A 123 10.15 -10.42 1.46
C GLU A 123 10.27 -9.31 0.42
N VAL A 124 10.65 -8.11 0.85
CA VAL A 124 11.00 -7.01 -0.05
C VAL A 124 12.17 -7.46 -0.93
N HIS A 125 12.09 -7.11 -2.22
CA HIS A 125 13.05 -7.55 -3.24
C HIS A 125 12.98 -9.03 -3.63
N ALA A 126 12.06 -9.83 -3.08
CA ALA A 126 11.79 -11.16 -3.60
C ALA A 126 11.16 -11.09 -4.99
N ALA A 127 11.43 -12.08 -5.82
CA ALA A 127 10.70 -12.25 -7.08
C ALA A 127 9.27 -12.73 -6.79
N VAL A 128 8.31 -12.15 -7.49
CA VAL A 128 6.93 -12.62 -7.44
C VAL A 128 6.80 -13.79 -8.39
N HIS A 129 6.55 -14.97 -7.85
CA HIS A 129 6.15 -16.07 -8.70
C HIS A 129 4.72 -15.81 -9.16
N ALA A 130 4.47 -15.86 -10.46
CA ALA A 130 3.17 -15.70 -11.04
C ALA A 130 2.22 -16.78 -10.47
N GLY A 131 1.71 -16.55 -9.27
CA GLY A 131 0.64 -17.31 -8.67
C GLY A 131 -0.67 -17.00 -9.41
N LEU A 132 -1.59 -17.93 -9.39
CA LEU A 132 -2.93 -17.68 -9.90
C LEU A 132 -3.49 -16.45 -9.17
N ARG A 133 -3.80 -15.40 -9.94
CA ARG A 133 -4.49 -14.22 -9.41
C ARG A 133 -5.84 -14.68 -8.86
N ASP A 134 -6.00 -14.59 -7.58
CA ASP A 134 -7.26 -14.95 -6.94
C ASP A 134 -8.25 -13.79 -7.07
N TYR A 135 -9.13 -13.90 -8.05
CA TYR A 135 -10.12 -12.87 -8.37
C TYR A 135 -11.12 -12.61 -7.24
N ARG A 136 -11.20 -13.45 -6.22
CA ARG A 136 -12.08 -13.21 -5.05
C ARG A 136 -11.69 -11.93 -4.31
N TRP A 137 -10.43 -11.50 -4.40
CA TRP A 137 -9.92 -10.28 -3.76
C TRP A 137 -10.16 -9.00 -4.57
N ALA A 138 -10.65 -9.10 -5.80
CA ALA A 138 -10.85 -7.95 -6.67
C ALA A 138 -11.70 -6.82 -6.07
N PRO A 139 -12.77 -7.07 -5.28
CA PRO A 139 -13.51 -5.99 -4.60
C PRO A 139 -12.62 -5.22 -3.62
N ILE A 140 -11.80 -5.93 -2.83
CA ILE A 140 -10.91 -5.34 -1.84
C ILE A 140 -9.82 -4.52 -2.54
N LEU A 141 -9.20 -5.07 -3.58
CA LEU A 141 -8.14 -4.39 -4.33
C LEU A 141 -8.64 -3.09 -4.97
N ARG A 142 -9.88 -3.07 -5.47
CA ARG A 142 -10.50 -1.84 -6.03
C ARG A 142 -10.80 -0.76 -5.00
N ALA A 143 -10.89 -1.12 -3.72
CA ALA A 143 -11.10 -0.15 -2.64
C ALA A 143 -9.80 0.50 -2.15
N LEU A 144 -8.64 0.01 -2.60
CA LEU A 144 -7.33 0.59 -2.28
C LEU A 144 -7.06 1.84 -3.13
N PRO A 145 -6.11 2.70 -2.73
CA PRO A 145 -5.70 3.84 -3.54
C PRO A 145 -5.20 3.42 -4.92
N ASP A 146 -5.45 4.25 -5.92
CA ASP A 146 -4.96 4.01 -7.27
C ASP A 146 -3.43 3.97 -7.33
N LEU A 147 -2.91 3.12 -8.18
CA LEU A 147 -1.48 2.97 -8.44
C LEU A 147 -1.15 3.36 -9.89
N PRO A 148 0.08 3.83 -10.16
CA PRO A 148 0.60 3.99 -11.50
C PRO A 148 0.79 2.62 -12.17
N PRO A 149 0.89 2.56 -13.52
CA PRO A 149 0.90 1.31 -14.28
C PRO A 149 2.10 0.40 -14.01
N GLU A 150 3.17 0.93 -13.43
CA GLU A 150 4.36 0.18 -13.04
C GLU A 150 4.11 -0.73 -11.83
N LEU A 151 3.06 -0.44 -11.05
CA LEU A 151 2.80 -1.08 -9.77
C LEU A 151 1.43 -1.78 -9.72
N GLU A 152 1.36 -2.86 -8.97
CA GLU A 152 0.12 -3.59 -8.70
C GLU A 152 0.06 -4.07 -7.26
N TYR A 153 -1.15 -4.08 -6.68
CA TYR A 153 -1.41 -4.80 -5.44
C TYR A 153 -1.71 -6.26 -5.72
N GLN A 154 -1.13 -7.13 -4.93
CA GLN A 154 -1.46 -8.56 -4.94
C GLN A 154 -1.63 -9.07 -3.51
N PHE A 155 -2.44 -10.12 -3.33
CA PHE A 155 -2.46 -10.88 -2.10
C PHE A 155 -1.66 -12.16 -2.27
N ILE A 156 -0.71 -12.40 -1.34
CA ILE A 156 0.03 -13.66 -1.21
C ILE A 156 -0.31 -14.20 0.18
N GLY A 157 -1.13 -15.25 0.23
CA GLY A 157 -1.76 -15.67 1.48
C GLY A 157 -2.54 -14.50 2.11
N PRO A 158 -2.37 -14.22 3.40
CA PRO A 158 -3.05 -13.11 4.07
C PRO A 158 -2.33 -11.76 3.90
N HIS A 159 -1.21 -11.70 3.18
CA HIS A 159 -0.37 -10.53 3.04
C HIS A 159 -0.74 -9.73 1.79
N LEU A 160 -0.88 -8.39 1.91
CA LEU A 160 -0.94 -7.50 0.77
C LEU A 160 0.50 -7.13 0.37
N VAL A 161 0.85 -7.37 -0.87
CA VAL A 161 2.15 -6.98 -1.43
C VAL A 161 1.96 -5.91 -2.50
N LEU A 162 2.90 -4.99 -2.54
CA LEU A 162 3.08 -4.06 -3.64
C LEU A 162 4.11 -4.65 -4.59
N VAL A 163 3.77 -4.80 -5.85
CA VAL A 163 4.59 -5.47 -6.85
C VAL A 163 4.92 -4.51 -7.98
N ASP A 164 6.19 -4.46 -8.36
CA ASP A 164 6.61 -3.91 -9.65
C ASP A 164 6.33 -4.95 -10.74
N VAL A 165 5.41 -4.63 -11.64
CA VAL A 165 4.90 -5.59 -12.63
C VAL A 165 5.90 -5.91 -13.72
N THR A 166 6.76 -4.95 -14.07
CA THR A 166 7.79 -5.10 -15.11
C THR A 166 9.00 -5.85 -14.58
N ALA A 167 9.45 -5.50 -13.37
CA ALA A 167 10.55 -6.17 -12.70
C ALA A 167 10.16 -7.51 -12.07
N ASN A 168 8.86 -7.81 -11.96
CA ASN A 168 8.33 -8.96 -11.23
C ASN A 168 8.89 -9.05 -9.79
N LEU A 169 8.87 -7.92 -9.09
CA LEU A 169 9.57 -7.68 -7.83
C LEU A 169 8.65 -7.21 -6.73
N VAL A 170 8.76 -7.78 -5.54
CA VAL A 170 8.09 -7.27 -4.33
C VAL A 170 8.76 -5.97 -3.91
N VAL A 171 7.98 -4.89 -3.88
CA VAL A 171 8.43 -3.53 -3.52
C VAL A 171 8.22 -3.25 -2.04
N ASP A 172 7.09 -3.68 -1.48
CA ASP A 172 6.77 -3.58 -0.06
C ASP A 172 5.70 -4.60 0.34
N VAL A 173 5.57 -4.86 1.64
CA VAL A 173 4.67 -5.87 2.20
C VAL A 173 3.86 -5.32 3.36
N LEU A 174 2.55 -5.53 3.35
CA LEU A 174 1.67 -5.33 4.48
C LEU A 174 1.23 -6.68 5.03
N ARG A 175 1.87 -7.11 6.11
CA ARG A 175 1.62 -8.43 6.72
C ARG A 175 0.22 -8.52 7.31
N TYR A 176 -0.41 -9.69 7.17
CA TYR A 176 -1.72 -9.99 7.74
C TYR A 176 -2.77 -8.91 7.45
N ALA A 177 -2.82 -8.49 6.19
CA ALA A 177 -3.81 -7.52 5.71
C ALA A 177 -5.23 -8.13 5.65
N LEU A 178 -5.32 -9.46 5.43
CA LEU A 178 -6.57 -10.21 5.45
C LEU A 178 -6.71 -11.02 6.75
N PRO A 179 -7.94 -11.23 7.23
CA PRO A 179 -8.20 -12.12 8.35
C PRO A 179 -7.94 -13.58 7.94
N VAL A 180 -7.24 -14.29 8.81
CA VAL A 180 -6.98 -15.73 8.68
C VAL A 180 -7.89 -16.48 9.64
N THR A 181 -8.54 -17.55 9.19
CA THR A 181 -9.25 -18.45 10.10
C THR A 181 -8.24 -19.22 10.94
N ARG A 182 -8.37 -19.13 12.26
CA ARG A 182 -7.58 -20.01 13.14
C ARG A 182 -8.01 -21.46 12.91
N GLY A 183 -7.05 -22.29 12.55
CA GLY A 183 -7.29 -23.74 12.47
C GLY A 183 -7.51 -24.33 13.86
N PRO A 184 -8.13 -25.52 13.95
CA PRO A 184 -8.36 -26.21 15.23
C PRO A 184 -7.07 -26.47 16.06
N ARG A 185 -5.90 -26.30 15.48
CA ARG A 185 -4.59 -26.51 16.13
C ARG A 185 -4.08 -25.30 16.91
N ASP A 186 -4.65 -24.09 16.67
CA ASP A 186 -4.29 -22.86 17.38
C ASP A 186 -5.04 -22.67 18.71
N ILE A 187 -5.98 -23.56 19.00
CA ILE A 187 -6.50 -23.71 20.34
C ILE A 187 -5.47 -24.57 21.04
N GLY A 188 -4.43 -23.94 21.61
CA GLY A 188 -3.58 -24.61 22.59
C GLY A 188 -4.47 -25.34 23.56
N PRO A 189 -4.03 -26.44 24.20
CA PRO A 189 -4.83 -27.13 25.19
C PRO A 189 -5.38 -26.03 26.10
N ALA A 190 -6.73 -25.93 26.17
CA ALA A 190 -7.38 -24.99 27.09
C ALA A 190 -6.72 -25.26 28.44
N GLU A 191 -5.92 -24.31 28.93
CA GLU A 191 -5.42 -24.42 30.29
C GLU A 191 -6.66 -24.60 31.17
N PRO A 192 -6.78 -25.72 31.87
CA PRO A 192 -7.98 -25.93 32.66
C PRO A 192 -8.04 -24.80 33.66
N CYS A 193 -9.16 -24.03 33.65
CA CYS A 193 -9.43 -22.95 34.61
C CYS A 193 -9.32 -23.40 36.06
N ASP A 194 -9.23 -24.71 36.28
CA ASP A 194 -8.98 -25.35 37.57
C ASP A 194 -7.60 -25.07 38.17
N VAL A 195 -6.62 -24.63 37.37
CA VAL A 195 -5.25 -24.35 37.84
C VAL A 195 -5.05 -22.88 38.24
N HIS A 196 -5.82 -21.96 37.62
CA HIS A 196 -5.76 -20.52 37.89
C HIS A 196 -7.16 -19.88 37.82
N PRO A 197 -8.00 -20.05 38.84
CA PRO A 197 -9.37 -19.53 38.86
C PRO A 197 -9.44 -17.99 38.91
N GLU A 198 -8.34 -17.31 39.18
CA GLU A 198 -8.24 -15.86 39.26
C GLU A 198 -7.98 -15.17 37.91
N LEU A 199 -7.79 -15.88 36.80
CA LEU A 199 -7.60 -15.25 35.49
C LEU A 199 -8.93 -14.70 34.94
N PRO A 200 -8.99 -13.42 34.53
CA PRO A 200 -10.24 -12.79 34.06
C PRO A 200 -10.92 -13.50 32.88
N ALA A 201 -10.19 -14.31 32.12
CA ALA A 201 -10.70 -15.07 30.98
C ALA A 201 -11.56 -16.27 31.37
N CYS A 202 -11.56 -16.69 32.65
CA CYS A 202 -12.36 -17.81 33.14
C CYS A 202 -13.79 -17.44 33.54
N TRP A 203 -14.17 -16.16 33.43
CA TRP A 203 -15.46 -15.64 33.86
C TRP A 203 -16.39 -15.17 32.74
N MET A 204 -16.07 -15.44 31.46
CA MET A 204 -16.94 -15.10 30.33
C MET A 204 -17.50 -16.32 29.62
#